data_f4d77dc4f31f6e2471b1ff7652687cd2
#
_entry.id   f4d77dc4f31f6e2471b1ff7652687cd2
#
_cell.length_a   1.000
_cell.length_b   1.000
_cell.length_c   1.000
_cell.angle_alpha   90.00
_cell.angle_beta   90.00
_cell.angle_gamma   90.00
#
_symmetry.space_group_name_H-M   'P 1'
#
loop_
_entity.id
_entity.type
_entity.pdbx_description
1 polymer ?
#
loop_
_entity_poly.entity_id
_entity_poly.type
_entity_poly.pdbx_seq_one_letter_code
_entity_poly.pdbx_strand_id
1 'polypeptide(L)'
;MTVSSSDAPPAGRPAPARIILVSGDGGTATVAAATALHAARRGHRTLLLAADDPHRTLDPLLGTRLSARPVEHAPGLRVARIDEQAAFRQALGAVEGRLKPVLDLLGADPLDPEELTALPGTSRLAMLRALHTADADVLVVLAPRPAELIAALALPEQLERYLARLLPEQRQAARALRPLLAAVAGVPMPAEWLYEARTKATAVLAETRAAITAPGTSVRLVVEAEAYPVDELRRIRAGLALHGLRPDAVVAHRALPPAAAASPDPWLAALAGRQRGLLDALAAELDVPLLVSTLPEVALEEVADQLYGDGDGPAPAAPALPAVEDRLAEEGLLVWRIGLPGADRADLDLVRRGDELVVGIGAYRRILALPSALRRCTVTGAALADGVLAVRFTPDPALWPRG
;
A
#
# COMPACT_ATOMS: atom_id res chain seq x y z
N MET A 1 24.44 15.84 33.20
CA MET A 1 24.74 15.82 31.77
C MET A 1 23.42 15.81 31.02
N THR A 2 23.06 16.93 30.48
CA THR A 2 21.79 17.19 29.80
C THR A 2 21.78 16.52 28.44
N VAL A 3 20.97 15.48 28.25
CA VAL A 3 20.72 14.88 26.92
C VAL A 3 19.73 15.79 26.19
N SER A 4 20.22 16.46 25.17
CA SER A 4 19.46 17.32 24.29
C SER A 4 18.51 16.47 23.43
N SER A 5 17.21 16.54 23.73
CA SER A 5 16.14 15.98 22.91
C SER A 5 15.87 16.91 21.74
N SER A 6 16.43 16.62 20.57
CA SER A 6 16.04 17.27 19.32
C SER A 6 16.19 16.27 18.16
N ASP A 7 15.18 15.41 18.01
CA ASP A 7 14.99 14.63 16.79
C ASP A 7 13.49 14.63 16.40
N ALA A 8 12.93 15.84 16.29
CA ALA A 8 11.78 16.04 15.45
C ALA A 8 12.28 16.12 14.00
N PRO A 9 11.69 15.40 13.02
CA PRO A 9 12.09 15.54 11.63
C PRO A 9 11.87 16.99 11.19
N PRO A 10 12.81 17.58 10.43
CA PRO A 10 12.68 18.94 9.96
C PRO A 10 11.41 19.05 9.11
N ALA A 11 10.52 19.98 9.50
CA ALA A 11 9.34 20.33 8.71
C ALA A 11 9.79 20.83 7.33
N GLY A 12 9.32 20.18 6.25
CA GLY A 12 9.37 20.76 4.91
C GLY A 12 10.19 20.02 3.85
N ARG A 13 10.58 18.76 4.02
CA ARG A 13 11.14 17.99 2.89
C ARG A 13 10.00 17.38 2.04
N PRO A 14 10.10 17.47 0.69
CA PRO A 14 9.10 16.84 -0.17
C PRO A 14 9.15 15.31 0.01
N ALA A 15 7.98 14.67 -0.07
CA ALA A 15 7.87 13.21 -0.13
C ALA A 15 8.68 12.66 -1.31
N PRO A 16 9.07 11.37 -1.28
CA PRO A 16 9.79 10.75 -2.39
C PRO A 16 9.06 10.94 -3.72
N ALA A 17 9.79 11.37 -4.75
CA ALA A 17 9.21 11.54 -6.08
C ALA A 17 8.83 10.18 -6.71
N ARG A 18 9.55 9.11 -6.35
CA ARG A 18 9.34 7.73 -6.80
C ARG A 18 9.27 6.77 -5.63
N ILE A 19 8.18 5.99 -5.54
CA ILE A 19 8.01 4.93 -4.54
C ILE A 19 7.77 3.61 -5.27
N ILE A 20 8.57 2.60 -4.95
CA ILE A 20 8.48 1.25 -5.52
C ILE A 20 8.27 0.27 -4.38
N LEU A 21 7.07 -0.29 -4.28
CA LEU A 21 6.75 -1.36 -3.33
C LEU A 21 7.07 -2.70 -3.99
N VAL A 22 8.13 -3.36 -3.56
CA VAL A 22 8.52 -4.67 -4.10
C VAL A 22 7.86 -5.75 -3.25
N SER A 23 6.96 -6.52 -3.86
CA SER A 23 6.12 -7.50 -3.18
C SER A 23 5.99 -8.77 -4.01
N GLY A 24 5.96 -9.93 -3.37
CA GLY A 24 5.84 -11.22 -4.07
C GLY A 24 6.20 -12.40 -3.19
N ASP A 25 6.38 -13.55 -3.84
CA ASP A 25 6.78 -14.80 -3.23
C ASP A 25 8.16 -15.20 -3.76
N GLY A 26 9.14 -15.34 -2.87
CA GLY A 26 10.51 -15.72 -3.22
C GLY A 26 11.32 -14.66 -3.97
N GLY A 27 12.60 -14.47 -3.57
CA GLY A 27 13.52 -13.53 -4.24
C GLY A 27 13.21 -12.05 -4.12
N THR A 28 12.14 -11.67 -3.42
CA THR A 28 11.68 -10.29 -3.28
C THR A 28 12.76 -9.37 -2.70
N ALA A 29 13.54 -9.86 -1.73
CA ALA A 29 14.64 -9.11 -1.14
C ALA A 29 15.74 -8.80 -2.16
N THR A 30 16.12 -9.78 -2.99
CA THR A 30 17.12 -9.61 -4.07
C THR A 30 16.64 -8.59 -5.09
N VAL A 31 15.39 -8.69 -5.54
CA VAL A 31 14.80 -7.75 -6.50
C VAL A 31 14.70 -6.35 -5.91
N ALA A 32 14.30 -6.21 -4.63
CA ALA A 32 14.24 -4.91 -3.95
C ALA A 32 15.63 -4.26 -3.85
N ALA A 33 16.64 -5.03 -3.44
CA ALA A 33 18.01 -4.56 -3.34
C ALA A 33 18.61 -4.19 -4.71
N ALA A 34 18.39 -5.02 -5.74
CA ALA A 34 18.82 -4.74 -7.12
C ALA A 34 18.14 -3.48 -7.68
N THR A 35 16.84 -3.30 -7.41
CA THR A 35 16.09 -2.09 -7.81
C THR A 35 16.67 -0.84 -7.15
N ALA A 36 16.96 -0.91 -5.85
CA ALA A 36 17.51 0.23 -5.11
C ALA A 36 18.94 0.57 -5.56
N LEU A 37 19.78 -0.44 -5.78
CA LEU A 37 21.13 -0.27 -6.29
C LEU A 37 21.10 0.38 -7.70
N HIS A 38 20.24 -0.11 -8.57
CA HIS A 38 20.06 0.46 -9.91
C HIS A 38 19.68 1.95 -9.85
N ALA A 39 18.69 2.31 -9.04
CA ALA A 39 18.27 3.71 -8.87
C ALA A 39 19.41 4.60 -8.35
N ALA A 40 20.21 4.10 -7.39
CA ALA A 40 21.38 4.82 -6.87
C ALA A 40 22.45 5.01 -7.94
N ARG A 41 22.74 3.99 -8.75
CA ARG A 41 23.68 4.07 -9.90
C ARG A 41 23.24 5.09 -10.95
N ARG A 42 21.93 5.31 -11.08
CA ARG A 42 21.36 6.37 -11.92
C ARG A 42 21.45 7.78 -11.31
N GLY A 43 22.10 7.91 -10.14
CA GLY A 43 22.33 9.18 -9.47
C GLY A 43 21.21 9.66 -8.55
N HIS A 44 20.18 8.83 -8.27
CA HIS A 44 19.13 9.18 -7.34
C HIS A 44 19.56 8.91 -5.89
N ARG A 45 19.20 9.83 -4.96
CA ARG A 45 19.29 9.55 -3.53
C ARG A 45 18.24 8.50 -3.18
N THR A 46 18.69 7.27 -3.00
CA THR A 46 17.82 6.11 -2.83
C THR A 46 17.83 5.62 -1.39
N LEU A 47 16.65 5.26 -0.88
CA LEU A 47 16.48 4.53 0.37
C LEU A 47 15.85 3.17 0.09
N LEU A 48 16.55 2.09 0.47
CA LEU A 48 15.97 0.76 0.57
C LEU A 48 15.48 0.54 1.99
N LEU A 49 14.17 0.30 2.14
CA LEU A 49 13.53 0.08 3.43
C LEU A 49 13.01 -1.35 3.54
N ALA A 50 13.55 -2.14 4.47
CA ALA A 50 13.00 -3.45 4.84
C ALA A 50 11.77 -3.24 5.74
N ALA A 51 10.58 -3.36 5.17
CA ALA A 51 9.32 -3.24 5.91
C ALA A 51 8.79 -4.60 6.38
N ASP A 52 9.05 -5.65 5.61
CA ASP A 52 8.72 -7.04 5.96
C ASP A 52 9.88 -7.97 5.58
N ASP A 53 10.77 -8.21 6.52
CA ASP A 53 11.91 -9.11 6.35
C ASP A 53 12.21 -9.81 7.70
N PRO A 54 11.31 -10.68 8.17
CA PRO A 54 11.44 -11.32 9.48
C PRO A 54 12.69 -12.22 9.57
N HIS A 55 13.14 -12.76 8.46
CA HIS A 55 14.32 -13.62 8.37
C HIS A 55 15.62 -12.86 8.11
N ARG A 56 15.57 -11.50 8.05
CA ARG A 56 16.73 -10.64 7.82
C ARG A 56 17.49 -11.00 6.53
N THR A 57 16.76 -11.33 5.48
CA THR A 57 17.32 -11.78 4.20
C THR A 57 18.16 -10.71 3.49
N LEU A 58 17.85 -9.43 3.75
CA LEU A 58 18.65 -8.30 3.24
C LEU A 58 20.01 -8.17 3.92
N ASP A 59 20.17 -8.58 5.18
CA ASP A 59 21.44 -8.42 5.91
C ASP A 59 22.58 -9.16 5.23
N PRO A 60 22.52 -10.48 4.96
CA PRO A 60 23.58 -11.20 4.26
C PRO A 60 23.72 -10.75 2.79
N LEU A 61 22.63 -10.41 2.12
CA LEU A 61 22.64 -9.95 0.73
C LEU A 61 23.44 -8.65 0.56
N LEU A 62 23.33 -7.75 1.53
CA LEU A 62 24.01 -6.45 1.52
C LEU A 62 25.33 -6.48 2.32
N GLY A 63 25.70 -7.61 2.95
CA GLY A 63 26.87 -7.70 3.81
C GLY A 63 26.84 -6.73 5.01
N THR A 64 25.65 -6.24 5.39
CA THR A 64 25.47 -5.21 6.42
C THR A 64 24.24 -5.49 7.27
N ARG A 65 24.40 -5.39 8.60
CA ARG A 65 23.26 -5.54 9.50
C ARG A 65 22.39 -4.28 9.48
N LEU A 66 21.15 -4.41 8.98
CA LEU A 66 20.20 -3.31 8.91
C LEU A 66 19.64 -2.96 10.29
N SER A 67 19.46 -1.66 10.53
CA SER A 67 18.81 -1.11 11.71
C SER A 67 17.72 -0.08 11.33
N ALA A 68 17.01 0.45 12.30
CA ALA A 68 16.04 1.52 12.06
C ALA A 68 16.68 2.82 11.55
N ARG A 69 17.94 3.07 11.91
CA ARG A 69 18.67 4.23 11.41
C ARG A 69 19.23 3.91 10.03
N PRO A 70 18.92 4.73 9.00
CA PRO A 70 19.49 4.54 7.68
C PRO A 70 21.01 4.63 7.69
N VAL A 71 21.68 3.68 7.05
CA VAL A 71 23.12 3.65 6.85
C VAL A 71 23.44 3.64 5.36
N GLU A 72 24.52 4.29 4.96
CA GLU A 72 24.97 4.26 3.57
C GLU A 72 25.62 2.90 3.28
N HIS A 73 25.12 2.24 2.22
CA HIS A 73 25.63 0.95 1.75
C HIS A 73 26.51 1.11 0.51
N ALA A 74 26.09 1.98 -0.40
CA ALA A 74 26.82 2.34 -1.61
C ALA A 74 26.58 3.82 -1.91
N PRO A 75 27.37 4.47 -2.76
CA PRO A 75 27.17 5.87 -3.13
C PRO A 75 25.72 6.14 -3.57
N GLY A 76 25.03 7.01 -2.83
CA GLY A 76 23.64 7.34 -3.10
C GLY A 76 22.59 6.30 -2.62
N LEU A 77 23.02 5.15 -2.09
CA LEU A 77 22.12 4.11 -1.56
C LEU A 77 22.22 4.04 -0.04
N ARG A 78 21.15 4.42 0.63
CA ARG A 78 20.96 4.18 2.07
C ARG A 78 20.03 3.00 2.27
N VAL A 79 20.27 2.25 3.34
CA VAL A 79 19.49 1.06 3.69
C VAL A 79 19.02 1.15 5.14
N ALA A 80 17.80 0.74 5.40
CA ALA A 80 17.21 0.75 6.73
C ALA A 80 16.20 -0.39 6.89
N ARG A 81 15.82 -0.67 8.13
CA ARG A 81 14.77 -1.62 8.51
C ARG A 81 13.75 -0.95 9.39
N ILE A 82 12.49 -1.30 9.27
CA ILE A 82 11.46 -0.93 10.25
C ILE A 82 11.73 -1.71 11.54
N ASP A 83 11.87 -0.98 12.64
CA ASP A 83 11.87 -1.54 13.98
C ASP A 83 10.43 -1.42 14.54
N GLU A 84 9.69 -2.53 14.50
CA GLU A 84 8.30 -2.58 14.96
C GLU A 84 8.18 -2.20 16.43
N GLN A 85 9.11 -2.67 17.25
CA GLN A 85 9.09 -2.42 18.68
C GLN A 85 9.35 -0.94 18.99
N ALA A 86 10.30 -0.31 18.29
CA ALA A 86 10.55 1.12 18.44
C ALA A 86 9.39 1.95 17.91
N ALA A 87 8.80 1.57 16.76
CA ALA A 87 7.63 2.25 16.20
C ALA A 87 6.42 2.17 17.12
N PHE A 88 6.18 1.01 17.74
CA PHE A 88 5.10 0.81 18.71
C PHE A 88 5.31 1.67 19.96
N ARG A 89 6.52 1.63 20.56
CA ARG A 89 6.86 2.46 21.73
C ARG A 89 6.70 3.95 21.44
N GLN A 90 7.13 4.40 20.26
CA GLN A 90 6.95 5.80 19.84
C GLN A 90 5.47 6.18 19.75
N ALA A 91 4.64 5.31 19.16
CA ALA A 91 3.20 5.54 19.03
C ALA A 91 2.51 5.58 20.39
N LEU A 92 2.88 4.68 21.29
CA LEU A 92 2.32 4.62 22.64
C LEU A 92 2.77 5.81 23.49
N GLY A 93 4.05 6.17 23.50
CA GLY A 93 4.59 7.31 24.26
C GLY A 93 3.94 8.64 23.85
N ALA A 94 3.48 8.78 22.61
CA ALA A 94 2.73 9.95 22.17
C ALA A 94 1.34 10.08 22.86
N VAL A 95 0.82 8.98 23.40
CA VAL A 95 -0.51 8.91 24.05
C VAL A 95 -0.39 8.76 25.57
N GLU A 96 0.67 8.18 26.07
CA GLU A 96 0.89 7.81 27.47
C GLU A 96 0.70 8.99 28.43
N GLY A 97 1.33 10.14 28.17
CA GLY A 97 1.18 11.35 29.00
C GLY A 97 -0.25 11.86 29.11
N ARG A 98 -1.14 11.47 28.18
CA ARG A 98 -2.55 11.84 28.17
C ARG A 98 -3.45 10.77 28.79
N LEU A 99 -2.98 9.53 28.83
CA LEU A 99 -3.66 8.42 29.49
C LEU A 99 -3.37 8.40 30.99
N LYS A 100 -2.26 8.98 31.45
CA LYS A 100 -1.87 8.98 32.86
C LYS A 100 -2.99 9.39 33.83
N PRO A 101 -3.75 10.49 33.60
CA PRO A 101 -4.85 10.85 34.53
C PRO A 101 -5.98 9.80 34.57
N VAL A 102 -6.17 9.05 33.46
CA VAL A 102 -7.18 7.98 33.39
C VAL A 102 -6.67 6.73 34.11
N LEU A 103 -5.40 6.39 33.97
CA LEU A 103 -4.74 5.28 34.64
C LEU A 103 -4.72 5.54 36.15
N ASP A 104 -4.34 6.75 36.58
CA ASP A 104 -4.37 7.18 37.99
C ASP A 104 -5.77 7.05 38.60
N LEU A 105 -6.83 7.43 37.86
CA LEU A 105 -8.22 7.30 38.29
C LEU A 105 -8.66 5.83 38.42
N LEU A 106 -8.11 4.95 37.57
CA LEU A 106 -8.40 3.51 37.60
C LEU A 106 -7.52 2.74 38.58
N GLY A 107 -6.54 3.41 39.22
CA GLY A 107 -5.54 2.77 40.09
C GLY A 107 -4.63 1.81 39.32
N ALA A 108 -4.42 2.05 38.04
CA ALA A 108 -3.57 1.24 37.19
C ALA A 108 -2.21 1.91 37.00
N ASP A 109 -1.14 1.14 37.16
CA ASP A 109 0.21 1.60 36.88
C ASP A 109 0.47 1.66 35.37
N PRO A 110 1.30 2.60 34.88
CA PRO A 110 1.78 2.60 33.51
C PRO A 110 2.54 1.29 33.20
N LEU A 111 2.40 0.78 31.98
CA LEU A 111 3.17 -0.39 31.56
C LEU A 111 4.66 -0.01 31.40
N ASP A 112 5.54 -0.87 31.92
CA ASP A 112 6.97 -0.68 31.68
C ASP A 112 7.30 -0.83 30.21
N PRO A 113 8.23 -0.02 29.64
CA PRO A 113 8.64 -0.13 28.24
C PRO A 113 9.12 -1.53 27.82
N GLU A 114 9.58 -2.33 28.78
CA GLU A 114 10.06 -3.70 28.57
C GLU A 114 8.89 -4.72 28.52
N GLU A 115 7.74 -4.40 29.10
CA GLU A 115 6.52 -5.21 29.02
C GLU A 115 5.77 -5.02 27.70
N LEU A 116 6.08 -3.92 26.99
CA LEU A 116 5.41 -3.58 25.75
C LEU A 116 5.89 -4.49 24.61
N THR A 117 5.00 -5.25 24.04
CA THR A 117 5.23 -6.02 22.82
C THR A 117 4.50 -5.36 21.65
N ALA A 118 5.18 -5.18 20.52
CA ALA A 118 4.57 -4.59 19.34
C ALA A 118 3.30 -5.36 18.92
N LEU A 119 2.22 -4.61 18.70
CA LEU A 119 0.96 -5.20 18.25
C LEU A 119 1.06 -5.63 16.77
N PRO A 120 0.39 -6.72 16.38
CA PRO A 120 0.30 -7.12 14.99
C PRO A 120 -0.20 -5.96 14.10
N GLY A 121 0.54 -5.67 13.04
CA GLY A 121 0.22 -4.57 12.11
C GLY A 121 0.98 -3.26 12.38
N THR A 122 1.76 -3.16 13.45
CA THR A 122 2.60 -1.98 13.72
C THR A 122 3.60 -1.73 12.59
N SER A 123 4.24 -2.76 12.06
CA SER A 123 5.13 -2.67 10.90
C SER A 123 4.43 -2.11 9.66
N ARG A 124 3.19 -2.52 9.42
CA ARG A 124 2.38 -2.03 8.29
C ARG A 124 2.10 -0.53 8.41
N LEU A 125 1.73 -0.06 9.59
CA LEU A 125 1.52 1.37 9.84
C LEU A 125 2.83 2.17 9.74
N ALA A 126 3.93 1.63 10.24
CA ALA A 126 5.25 2.24 10.11
C ALA A 126 5.71 2.29 8.64
N MET A 127 5.48 1.23 7.86
CA MET A 127 5.71 1.20 6.42
C MET A 127 4.90 2.30 5.71
N LEU A 128 3.60 2.36 5.96
CA LEU A 128 2.72 3.35 5.34
C LEU A 128 3.14 4.79 5.68
N ARG A 129 3.58 5.04 6.91
CA ARG A 129 4.13 6.34 7.31
C ARG A 129 5.40 6.68 6.54
N ALA A 130 6.29 5.70 6.34
CA ALA A 130 7.55 5.91 5.62
C ALA A 130 7.32 6.39 4.17
N LEU A 131 6.18 6.05 3.54
CA LEU A 131 5.88 6.45 2.16
C LEU A 131 5.86 7.97 1.96
N HIS A 132 5.48 8.73 2.99
CA HIS A 132 5.42 10.20 2.89
C HIS A 132 6.46 10.92 3.76
N THR A 133 7.20 10.18 4.64
CA THR A 133 8.17 10.79 5.54
C THR A 133 9.62 10.49 5.19
N ALA A 134 9.88 9.57 4.24
CA ALA A 134 11.23 9.16 3.86
C ALA A 134 11.97 10.30 3.15
N ASP A 135 13.22 10.55 3.60
CA ASP A 135 14.13 11.52 2.96
C ASP A 135 14.94 10.83 1.85
N ALA A 136 14.33 10.72 0.68
CA ALA A 136 14.94 10.12 -0.51
C ALA A 136 14.25 10.64 -1.77
N ASP A 137 14.92 10.60 -2.92
CA ASP A 137 14.30 10.86 -4.21
C ASP A 137 13.54 9.60 -4.68
N VAL A 138 14.15 8.43 -4.43
CA VAL A 138 13.56 7.11 -4.70
C VAL A 138 13.49 6.32 -3.39
N LEU A 139 12.30 5.88 -3.04
CA LEU A 139 12.05 4.94 -1.94
C LEU A 139 11.72 3.56 -2.51
N VAL A 140 12.57 2.58 -2.24
CA VAL A 140 12.29 1.17 -2.53
C VAL A 140 11.94 0.47 -1.23
N VAL A 141 10.78 -0.15 -1.17
CA VAL A 141 10.31 -0.85 0.03
C VAL A 141 10.25 -2.33 -0.25
N LEU A 142 10.98 -3.12 0.53
CA LEU A 142 10.71 -4.55 0.64
C LEU A 142 9.41 -4.71 1.43
N ALA A 143 8.32 -4.87 0.69
CA ALA A 143 6.96 -4.88 1.20
C ALA A 143 6.50 -6.31 1.57
N PRO A 144 5.44 -6.45 2.37
CA PRO A 144 4.81 -7.73 2.64
C PRO A 144 4.33 -8.43 1.37
N ARG A 145 3.96 -9.71 1.49
CA ARG A 145 3.33 -10.47 0.42
C ARG A 145 2.10 -9.74 -0.14
N PRO A 146 1.74 -9.96 -1.42
CA PRO A 146 0.72 -9.16 -2.09
C PRO A 146 -0.61 -9.05 -1.35
N ALA A 147 -1.12 -10.14 -0.78
CA ALA A 147 -2.37 -10.12 -0.02
C ALA A 147 -2.27 -9.24 1.24
N GLU A 148 -1.14 -9.29 1.94
CA GLU A 148 -0.89 -8.49 3.13
C GLU A 148 -0.63 -7.02 2.79
N LEU A 149 0.07 -6.77 1.67
CA LEU A 149 0.26 -5.42 1.15
C LEU A 149 -1.09 -4.78 0.82
N ILE A 150 -1.97 -5.47 0.08
CA ILE A 150 -3.31 -4.96 -0.26
C ILE A 150 -4.11 -4.67 1.02
N ALA A 151 -4.04 -5.55 2.02
CA ALA A 151 -4.68 -5.32 3.32
C ALA A 151 -4.10 -4.08 4.04
N ALA A 152 -2.77 -3.86 3.96
CA ALA A 152 -2.13 -2.68 4.53
C ALA A 152 -2.57 -1.38 3.81
N LEU A 153 -2.69 -1.40 2.48
CA LEU A 153 -3.15 -0.27 1.68
C LEU A 153 -4.60 0.15 2.00
N ALA A 154 -5.42 -0.77 2.51
CA ALA A 154 -6.78 -0.49 2.95
C ALA A 154 -6.84 0.24 4.31
N LEU A 155 -5.79 0.15 5.14
CA LEU A 155 -5.81 0.66 6.52
C LEU A 155 -6.11 2.16 6.63
N PRO A 156 -5.55 3.08 5.83
CA PRO A 156 -5.83 4.50 5.98
C PRO A 156 -7.33 4.81 5.87
N GLU A 157 -8.00 4.30 4.85
CA GLU A 157 -9.44 4.53 4.64
C GLU A 157 -10.30 3.85 5.73
N GLN A 158 -9.92 2.67 6.18
CA GLN A 158 -10.62 1.97 7.25
C GLN A 158 -10.50 2.71 8.57
N LEU A 159 -9.31 3.17 8.93
CA LEU A 159 -9.06 3.93 10.15
C LEU A 159 -9.77 5.29 10.13
N GLU A 160 -9.73 6.02 9.01
CA GLU A 160 -10.51 7.26 8.85
C GLU A 160 -12.01 7.03 9.10
N ARG A 161 -12.56 5.94 8.56
CA ARG A 161 -13.96 5.58 8.73
C ARG A 161 -14.29 5.24 10.19
N TYR A 162 -13.43 4.49 10.87
CA TYR A 162 -13.63 4.17 12.28
C TYR A 162 -13.53 5.42 13.15
N LEU A 163 -12.55 6.28 12.91
CA LEU A 163 -12.42 7.56 13.61
C LEU A 163 -13.66 8.46 13.40
N ALA A 164 -14.19 8.53 12.19
CA ALA A 164 -15.39 9.30 11.90
C ALA A 164 -16.64 8.76 12.62
N ARG A 165 -16.75 7.43 12.78
CA ARG A 165 -17.87 6.80 13.50
C ARG A 165 -17.75 6.90 15.02
N LEU A 166 -16.55 6.72 15.56
CA LEU A 166 -16.30 6.74 17.00
C LEU A 166 -16.30 8.17 17.55
N LEU A 167 -15.81 9.12 16.78
CA LEU A 167 -15.66 10.53 17.17
C LEU A 167 -16.34 11.46 16.13
N PRO A 168 -17.68 11.43 15.99
CA PRO A 168 -18.38 12.22 14.98
C PRO A 168 -18.25 13.74 15.23
N GLU A 169 -18.09 14.52 14.16
CA GLU A 169 -17.90 15.99 14.22
C GLU A 169 -19.09 16.73 14.83
N GLN A 170 -20.30 16.23 14.61
CA GLN A 170 -21.53 16.82 15.13
C GLN A 170 -21.53 16.91 16.66
N ARG A 171 -20.85 15.99 17.35
CA ARG A 171 -20.65 16.07 18.81
C ARG A 171 -19.69 17.16 19.25
N GLN A 172 -18.90 17.72 18.33
CA GLN A 172 -18.05 18.89 18.61
C GLN A 172 -18.88 20.17 18.72
N ALA A 173 -19.93 20.32 17.90
CA ALA A 173 -20.83 21.48 17.96
C ALA A 173 -21.61 21.56 19.27
N ALA A 174 -21.84 20.41 19.94
CA ALA A 174 -22.48 20.35 21.25
C ALA A 174 -21.58 20.78 22.43
N ARG A 175 -20.33 21.19 22.19
CA ARG A 175 -19.38 21.59 23.24
C ARG A 175 -19.86 22.80 24.04
N ALA A 176 -20.55 23.76 23.43
CA ALA A 176 -21.09 24.92 24.10
C ALA A 176 -22.16 24.56 25.17
N LEU A 177 -22.80 23.39 25.00
CA LEU A 177 -23.83 22.87 25.94
C LEU A 177 -23.27 21.81 26.91
N ARG A 178 -21.97 21.56 26.86
CA ARG A 178 -21.28 20.51 27.63
C ARG A 178 -21.54 20.57 29.15
N PRO A 179 -21.45 21.73 29.84
CA PRO A 179 -21.71 21.77 31.26
C PRO A 179 -23.15 21.42 31.62
N LEU A 180 -24.11 21.80 30.81
CA LEU A 180 -25.54 21.56 31.00
C LEU A 180 -25.90 20.07 30.71
N LEU A 181 -25.33 19.50 29.63
CA LEU A 181 -25.61 18.12 29.23
C LEU A 181 -24.95 17.09 30.15
N ALA A 182 -23.74 17.35 30.67
CA ALA A 182 -23.06 16.50 31.63
C ALA A 182 -23.83 16.42 32.99
N ALA A 183 -24.40 17.55 33.39
CA ALA A 183 -25.19 17.62 34.61
C ALA A 183 -26.55 16.91 34.52
N VAL A 184 -27.15 16.85 33.30
CA VAL A 184 -28.51 16.32 33.11
C VAL A 184 -28.51 14.86 32.64
N ALA A 185 -27.54 14.42 31.87
CA ALA A 185 -27.60 13.12 31.17
C ALA A 185 -26.65 12.05 31.76
N GLY A 186 -25.72 12.39 32.66
CA GLY A 186 -24.76 11.43 33.21
C GLY A 186 -23.86 10.72 32.18
N VAL A 187 -23.85 11.17 30.91
CA VAL A 187 -23.10 10.54 29.82
C VAL A 187 -21.67 11.10 29.80
N PRO A 188 -20.64 10.26 29.97
CA PRO A 188 -19.26 10.71 29.85
C PRO A 188 -18.98 11.18 28.42
N MET A 189 -18.67 12.46 28.27
CA MET A 189 -18.25 13.03 26.97
C MET A 189 -16.76 12.79 26.74
N PRO A 190 -16.34 12.45 25.51
CA PRO A 190 -14.93 12.28 25.19
C PRO A 190 -14.12 13.52 25.54
N ALA A 191 -12.92 13.33 26.08
CA ALA A 191 -12.02 14.42 26.44
C ALA A 191 -11.59 15.21 25.18
N GLU A 192 -11.30 16.51 25.35
CA GLU A 192 -10.97 17.41 24.23
C GLU A 192 -9.76 16.93 23.40
N TRP A 193 -8.76 16.36 24.08
CA TRP A 193 -7.57 15.82 23.46
C TRP A 193 -7.86 14.69 22.44
N LEU A 194 -8.96 13.92 22.60
CA LEU A 194 -9.36 12.88 21.63
C LEU A 194 -9.73 13.47 20.27
N TYR A 195 -10.33 14.65 20.25
CA TYR A 195 -10.66 15.33 18.99
C TYR A 195 -9.43 15.93 18.32
N GLU A 196 -8.48 16.44 19.10
CA GLU A 196 -7.18 16.88 18.58
C GLU A 196 -6.38 15.70 18.04
N ALA A 197 -6.34 14.57 18.76
CA ALA A 197 -5.70 13.35 18.32
C ALA A 197 -6.33 12.82 17.02
N ARG A 198 -7.68 12.85 16.93
CA ARG A 198 -8.40 12.51 15.71
C ARG A 198 -7.96 13.40 14.54
N THR A 199 -7.94 14.72 14.73
CA THR A 199 -7.56 15.66 13.66
C THR A 199 -6.15 15.38 13.15
N LYS A 200 -5.20 15.15 14.05
CA LYS A 200 -3.83 14.78 13.70
C LYS A 200 -3.76 13.42 12.98
N ALA A 201 -4.46 12.42 13.50
CA ALA A 201 -4.52 11.09 12.88
C ALA A 201 -5.12 11.17 11.46
N THR A 202 -6.23 11.90 11.28
CA THR A 202 -6.86 12.07 9.97
C THR A 202 -5.92 12.77 8.97
N ALA A 203 -5.14 13.76 9.41
CA ALA A 203 -4.16 14.42 8.56
C ALA A 203 -3.06 13.43 8.10
N VAL A 204 -2.49 12.65 9.01
CA VAL A 204 -1.48 11.62 8.69
C VAL A 204 -2.04 10.56 7.74
N LEU A 205 -3.28 10.11 7.97
CA LEU A 205 -3.93 9.12 7.09
C LEU A 205 -4.18 9.69 5.69
N ALA A 206 -4.55 10.97 5.59
CA ALA A 206 -4.73 11.66 4.31
C ALA A 206 -3.39 11.80 3.55
N GLU A 207 -2.29 12.17 4.22
CA GLU A 207 -0.94 12.22 3.65
C GLU A 207 -0.49 10.85 3.16
N THR A 208 -0.73 9.82 3.97
CA THR A 208 -0.43 8.42 3.60
C THR A 208 -1.21 7.99 2.35
N ARG A 209 -2.50 8.30 2.29
CA ARG A 209 -3.34 8.00 1.13
C ARG A 209 -2.87 8.75 -0.12
N ALA A 210 -2.50 10.02 0.02
CA ALA A 210 -1.94 10.80 -1.07
C ALA A 210 -0.63 10.19 -1.60
N ALA A 211 0.25 9.70 -0.71
CA ALA A 211 1.48 9.00 -1.11
C ALA A 211 1.19 7.67 -1.83
N ILE A 212 0.21 6.89 -1.37
CA ILE A 212 -0.21 5.64 -2.03
C ILE A 212 -0.70 5.92 -3.46
N THR A 213 -1.52 6.94 -3.65
CA THR A 213 -2.14 7.25 -4.94
C THR A 213 -1.32 8.24 -5.79
N ALA A 214 -0.14 8.62 -5.35
CA ALA A 214 0.74 9.51 -6.11
C ALA A 214 1.17 8.87 -7.44
N PRO A 215 1.29 9.65 -8.52
CA PRO A 215 1.70 9.12 -9.83
C PRO A 215 3.06 8.41 -9.82
N GLY A 216 3.94 8.78 -8.89
CA GLY A 216 5.25 8.16 -8.69
C GLY A 216 5.22 6.84 -7.90
N THR A 217 4.07 6.40 -7.37
CA THR A 217 3.97 5.19 -6.56
C THR A 217 3.50 4.01 -7.39
N SER A 218 4.21 2.89 -7.32
CA SER A 218 3.87 1.66 -8.01
C SER A 218 4.26 0.42 -7.19
N VAL A 219 3.78 -0.73 -7.62
CA VAL A 219 4.16 -2.04 -7.08
C VAL A 219 5.00 -2.77 -8.13
N ARG A 220 6.11 -3.37 -7.70
CA ARG A 220 6.88 -4.32 -8.49
C ARG A 220 6.59 -5.72 -7.97
N LEU A 221 5.87 -6.51 -8.76
CA LEU A 221 5.49 -7.85 -8.35
C LEU A 221 6.61 -8.84 -8.69
N VAL A 222 7.02 -9.63 -7.72
CA VAL A 222 8.02 -10.69 -7.90
C VAL A 222 7.31 -12.03 -7.86
N VAL A 223 7.55 -12.86 -8.86
CA VAL A 223 6.99 -14.19 -9.01
C VAL A 223 8.12 -15.20 -9.21
N GLU A 224 7.96 -16.40 -8.66
CA GLU A 224 8.84 -17.51 -8.99
C GLU A 224 8.48 -18.07 -10.36
N ALA A 225 9.48 -18.31 -11.19
CA ALA A 225 9.29 -18.72 -12.57
C ALA A 225 8.71 -20.15 -12.74
N GLU A 226 8.42 -20.87 -11.65
CA GLU A 226 7.99 -22.29 -11.69
C GLU A 226 6.52 -22.51 -11.36
N ALA A 227 5.85 -21.64 -10.63
CA ALA A 227 4.59 -22.03 -9.98
C ALA A 227 3.56 -20.91 -9.78
N TYR A 228 3.61 -19.78 -10.52
CA TYR A 228 2.65 -18.72 -10.26
C TYR A 228 1.39 -18.87 -11.13
N PRO A 229 0.21 -19.17 -10.55
CA PRO A 229 -1.02 -19.24 -11.30
C PRO A 229 -1.36 -17.87 -11.89
N VAL A 230 -1.60 -17.79 -13.21
CA VAL A 230 -2.01 -16.57 -13.91
C VAL A 230 -3.24 -15.93 -13.24
N ASP A 231 -4.18 -16.75 -12.77
CA ASP A 231 -5.40 -16.28 -12.09
C ASP A 231 -5.10 -15.60 -10.74
N GLU A 232 -4.09 -16.03 -10.02
CA GLU A 232 -3.67 -15.35 -8.79
C GLU A 232 -3.07 -13.99 -9.09
N LEU A 233 -2.22 -13.89 -10.11
CA LEU A 233 -1.67 -12.61 -10.56
C LEU A 233 -2.78 -11.64 -11.01
N ARG A 234 -3.80 -12.14 -11.70
CA ARG A 234 -4.99 -11.35 -12.05
C ARG A 234 -5.69 -10.79 -10.82
N ARG A 235 -5.97 -11.63 -9.82
CA ARG A 235 -6.62 -11.20 -8.56
C ARG A 235 -5.77 -10.17 -7.79
N ILE A 236 -4.45 -10.37 -7.74
CA ILE A 236 -3.53 -9.42 -7.09
C ILE A 236 -3.57 -8.07 -7.82
N ARG A 237 -3.48 -8.05 -9.17
CA ARG A 237 -3.54 -6.81 -9.96
C ARG A 237 -4.86 -6.08 -9.73
N ALA A 238 -5.97 -6.79 -9.73
CA ALA A 238 -7.29 -6.24 -9.44
C ALA A 238 -7.40 -5.72 -8.00
N GLY A 239 -6.85 -6.46 -7.02
CA GLY A 239 -6.79 -6.03 -5.62
C GLY A 239 -5.97 -4.75 -5.41
N LEU A 240 -4.81 -4.63 -6.06
CA LEU A 240 -4.00 -3.41 -6.05
C LEU A 240 -4.76 -2.22 -6.68
N ALA A 241 -5.40 -2.46 -7.81
CA ALA A 241 -6.17 -1.45 -8.53
C ALA A 241 -7.36 -0.92 -7.72
N LEU A 242 -7.99 -1.74 -6.86
CA LEU A 242 -8.99 -1.27 -5.89
C LEU A 242 -8.47 -0.11 -5.05
N HIS A 243 -7.17 -0.10 -4.71
CA HIS A 243 -6.53 0.95 -3.91
C HIS A 243 -5.81 2.01 -4.75
N GLY A 244 -6.03 2.03 -6.07
CA GLY A 244 -5.45 3.00 -7.00
C GLY A 244 -4.01 2.70 -7.41
N LEU A 245 -3.46 1.54 -7.03
CA LEU A 245 -2.12 1.11 -7.39
C LEU A 245 -2.12 0.16 -8.58
N ARG A 246 -1.05 0.21 -9.37
CA ARG A 246 -0.80 -0.73 -10.47
C ARG A 246 0.65 -1.24 -10.39
N PRO A 247 0.91 -2.47 -10.83
CA PRO A 247 2.27 -2.89 -11.07
C PRO A 247 2.94 -1.99 -12.11
N ASP A 248 4.23 -1.71 -11.90
CA ASP A 248 5.09 -1.12 -12.94
C ASP A 248 5.82 -2.19 -13.75
N ALA A 249 6.05 -3.34 -13.14
CA ALA A 249 6.59 -4.54 -13.78
C ALA A 249 6.22 -5.78 -12.97
N VAL A 250 6.28 -6.93 -13.64
CA VAL A 250 6.35 -8.24 -13.00
C VAL A 250 7.77 -8.77 -13.20
N VAL A 251 8.40 -9.27 -12.14
CA VAL A 251 9.75 -9.84 -12.19
C VAL A 251 9.63 -11.35 -11.96
N ALA A 252 9.92 -12.14 -12.99
CA ALA A 252 10.12 -13.57 -12.85
C ALA A 252 11.55 -13.81 -12.37
N HIS A 253 11.68 -14.13 -11.08
CA HIS A 253 12.99 -14.35 -10.45
C HIS A 253 13.36 -15.83 -10.44
N ARG A 254 14.67 -16.11 -10.49
CA ARG A 254 15.23 -17.47 -10.48
C ARG A 254 14.83 -18.32 -11.69
N ALA A 255 14.68 -17.72 -12.85
CA ALA A 255 14.44 -18.43 -14.07
C ALA A 255 15.68 -19.27 -14.48
N LEU A 256 15.43 -20.42 -15.10
CA LEU A 256 16.51 -21.19 -15.71
C LEU A 256 17.08 -20.41 -16.91
N PRO A 257 18.41 -20.44 -17.10
CA PRO A 257 18.99 -19.77 -18.23
C PRO A 257 18.49 -20.38 -19.54
N PRO A 258 18.36 -19.60 -20.63
CA PRO A 258 17.84 -20.09 -21.92
C PRO A 258 18.56 -21.34 -22.44
N ALA A 259 19.84 -21.48 -22.14
CA ALA A 259 20.64 -22.66 -22.52
C ALA A 259 20.15 -23.97 -21.89
N ALA A 260 19.44 -23.93 -20.77
CA ALA A 260 18.90 -25.11 -20.10
C ALA A 260 17.88 -25.87 -20.99
N ALA A 261 17.21 -25.20 -21.90
CA ALA A 261 16.28 -25.83 -22.84
C ALA A 261 16.98 -26.74 -23.88
N ALA A 262 18.26 -26.50 -24.13
CA ALA A 262 19.10 -27.31 -25.01
C ALA A 262 19.98 -28.33 -24.25
N SER A 263 19.71 -28.53 -22.96
CA SER A 263 20.45 -29.48 -22.12
C SER A 263 20.33 -30.91 -22.68
N PRO A 264 21.41 -31.70 -22.66
CA PRO A 264 21.35 -33.12 -22.95
C PRO A 264 20.60 -33.93 -21.87
N ASP A 265 20.38 -33.35 -20.69
CA ASP A 265 19.56 -33.92 -19.65
C ASP A 265 18.07 -33.70 -19.96
N PRO A 266 17.28 -34.78 -20.24
CA PRO A 266 15.87 -34.62 -20.60
C PRO A 266 15.00 -34.01 -19.50
N TRP A 267 15.35 -34.23 -18.22
CA TRP A 267 14.62 -33.65 -17.10
C TRP A 267 14.80 -32.11 -17.06
N LEU A 268 16.06 -31.64 -17.19
CA LEU A 268 16.36 -30.21 -17.21
C LEU A 268 15.77 -29.52 -18.43
N ALA A 269 15.86 -30.14 -19.61
CA ALA A 269 15.26 -29.62 -20.83
C ALA A 269 13.74 -29.50 -20.73
N ALA A 270 13.07 -30.53 -20.15
CA ALA A 270 11.63 -30.52 -19.93
C ALA A 270 11.21 -29.43 -18.89
N LEU A 271 11.99 -29.26 -17.84
CA LEU A 271 11.75 -28.21 -16.84
C LEU A 271 11.86 -26.81 -17.45
N ALA A 272 12.93 -26.57 -18.19
CA ALA A 272 13.14 -25.29 -18.89
C ALA A 272 12.05 -25.01 -19.93
N GLY A 273 11.56 -26.06 -20.64
CA GLY A 273 10.44 -25.93 -21.57
C GLY A 273 9.13 -25.52 -20.88
N ARG A 274 8.80 -26.14 -19.76
CA ARG A 274 7.61 -25.77 -18.95
C ARG A 274 7.72 -24.32 -18.42
N GLN A 275 8.88 -23.95 -17.90
CA GLN A 275 9.11 -22.60 -17.40
C GLN A 275 8.97 -21.54 -18.51
N ARG A 276 9.50 -21.82 -19.71
CA ARG A 276 9.34 -20.93 -20.85
C ARG A 276 7.87 -20.74 -21.22
N GLY A 277 7.10 -21.85 -21.31
CA GLY A 277 5.66 -21.79 -21.57
C GLY A 277 4.90 -20.96 -20.53
N LEU A 278 5.29 -21.03 -19.26
CA LEU A 278 4.72 -20.18 -18.21
C LEU A 278 5.08 -18.69 -18.40
N LEU A 279 6.35 -18.40 -18.69
CA LEU A 279 6.80 -17.02 -18.94
C LEU A 279 6.12 -16.40 -20.16
N ASP A 280 5.95 -17.18 -21.24
CA ASP A 280 5.23 -16.75 -22.44
C ASP A 280 3.74 -16.46 -22.13
N ALA A 281 3.10 -17.31 -21.32
CA ALA A 281 1.72 -17.11 -20.89
C ALA A 281 1.58 -15.85 -20.00
N LEU A 282 2.53 -15.63 -19.08
CA LEU A 282 2.56 -14.42 -18.25
C LEU A 282 2.77 -13.17 -19.13
N ALA A 283 3.70 -13.21 -20.06
CA ALA A 283 3.96 -12.08 -20.95
C ALA A 283 2.74 -11.71 -21.81
N ALA A 284 1.98 -12.71 -22.27
CA ALA A 284 0.76 -12.49 -23.03
C ALA A 284 -0.40 -11.88 -22.20
N GLU A 285 -0.42 -12.15 -20.91
CA GLU A 285 -1.44 -11.65 -19.98
C GLU A 285 -1.17 -10.22 -19.48
N LEU A 286 0.11 -9.82 -19.45
CA LEU A 286 0.53 -8.58 -18.83
C LEU A 286 0.44 -7.38 -19.78
N ASP A 287 -0.08 -6.28 -19.25
CA ASP A 287 -0.02 -4.93 -19.86
C ASP A 287 1.19 -4.11 -19.37
N VAL A 288 2.10 -4.74 -18.62
CA VAL A 288 3.33 -4.17 -18.06
C VAL A 288 4.52 -5.07 -18.39
N PRO A 289 5.77 -4.55 -18.34
CA PRO A 289 6.95 -5.35 -18.62
C PRO A 289 7.07 -6.60 -17.73
N LEU A 290 7.37 -7.74 -18.34
CA LEU A 290 7.86 -8.92 -17.66
C LEU A 290 9.39 -8.90 -17.70
N LEU A 291 10.01 -8.70 -16.54
CA LEU A 291 11.47 -8.75 -16.39
C LEU A 291 11.86 -10.16 -15.93
N VAL A 292 12.98 -10.66 -16.41
CA VAL A 292 13.43 -12.02 -16.06
C VAL A 292 14.84 -11.95 -15.49
N SER A 293 15.01 -12.52 -14.30
CA SER A 293 16.31 -12.71 -13.66
C SER A 293 16.61 -14.20 -13.59
N THR A 294 17.78 -14.61 -14.08
CA THR A 294 18.17 -16.02 -14.17
C THR A 294 19.06 -16.44 -13.01
N LEU A 295 18.98 -17.75 -12.65
CA LEU A 295 19.94 -18.40 -11.75
C LEU A 295 21.34 -18.45 -12.38
N PRO A 296 22.41 -18.61 -11.59
CA PRO A 296 22.46 -18.79 -10.13
C PRO A 296 22.37 -17.49 -9.35
N GLU A 297 22.46 -17.57 -8.01
CA GLU A 297 22.63 -16.41 -7.15
C GLU A 297 23.97 -15.74 -7.46
N VAL A 298 23.90 -14.74 -8.31
CA VAL A 298 25.00 -13.90 -8.76
C VAL A 298 25.11 -12.66 -7.86
N ALA A 299 26.16 -11.90 -8.01
CA ALA A 299 26.32 -10.63 -7.30
C ALA A 299 25.08 -9.72 -7.56
N LEU A 300 24.72 -8.92 -6.56
CA LEU A 300 23.55 -8.03 -6.62
C LEU A 300 23.60 -7.11 -7.84
N GLU A 301 24.80 -6.69 -8.22
CA GLU A 301 25.10 -5.89 -9.40
C GLU A 301 24.63 -6.57 -10.69
N GLU A 302 24.92 -7.85 -10.84
CA GLU A 302 24.55 -8.62 -12.03
C GLU A 302 23.03 -8.81 -12.12
N VAL A 303 22.36 -8.98 -10.98
CA VAL A 303 20.89 -9.02 -10.94
C VAL A 303 20.31 -7.68 -11.38
N ALA A 304 20.88 -6.57 -10.92
CA ALA A 304 20.44 -5.23 -11.34
C ALA A 304 20.65 -5.03 -12.85
N ASP A 305 21.78 -5.47 -13.38
CA ASP A 305 22.11 -5.37 -14.80
C ASP A 305 21.22 -6.29 -15.67
N GLN A 306 20.90 -7.51 -15.18
CA GLN A 306 19.95 -8.40 -15.87
C GLN A 306 18.54 -7.80 -15.94
N LEU A 307 18.08 -7.17 -14.86
CA LEU A 307 16.73 -6.64 -14.80
C LEU A 307 16.56 -5.31 -15.53
N TYR A 308 17.57 -4.45 -15.51
CA TYR A 308 17.41 -3.05 -15.93
C TYR A 308 18.41 -2.60 -17.01
N GLY A 309 19.56 -3.27 -17.15
CA GLY A 309 20.63 -2.84 -18.04
C GLY A 309 21.04 -1.38 -17.77
N ASP A 310 21.31 -0.65 -18.85
CA ASP A 310 21.64 0.78 -18.81
C ASP A 310 20.40 1.71 -18.85
N GLY A 311 19.19 1.14 -18.86
CA GLY A 311 17.92 1.90 -18.93
C GLY A 311 17.52 2.54 -17.59
N ASP A 312 16.47 3.36 -17.63
CA ASP A 312 15.93 3.99 -16.40
C ASP A 312 15.03 3.05 -15.58
N GLY A 313 14.88 1.81 -16.04
CA GLY A 313 13.95 0.84 -15.48
C GLY A 313 12.47 1.14 -15.81
N PRO A 314 11.54 0.32 -15.32
CA PRO A 314 10.11 0.50 -15.57
C PRO A 314 9.58 1.83 -15.05
N ALA A 315 8.86 2.56 -15.89
CA ALA A 315 8.17 3.78 -15.51
C ALA A 315 6.99 3.46 -14.56
N PRO A 316 6.59 4.39 -13.66
CA PRO A 316 5.40 4.19 -12.85
C PRO A 316 4.17 4.07 -13.74
N ALA A 317 3.32 3.08 -13.44
CA ALA A 317 2.04 2.97 -14.10
C ALA A 317 1.08 4.05 -13.58
N ALA A 318 0.33 4.68 -14.47
CA ALA A 318 -0.67 5.68 -14.08
C ALA A 318 -1.71 5.07 -13.11
N PRO A 319 -2.07 5.75 -12.02
CA PRO A 319 -3.05 5.25 -11.07
C PRO A 319 -4.41 5.07 -11.75
N ALA A 320 -5.08 3.96 -11.47
CA ALA A 320 -6.43 3.69 -11.96
C ALA A 320 -7.46 4.36 -11.04
N LEU A 321 -7.60 5.68 -11.15
CA LEU A 321 -8.58 6.43 -10.35
C LEU A 321 -9.99 6.26 -10.92
N PRO A 322 -11.02 6.07 -10.05
CA PRO A 322 -12.40 6.01 -10.49
C PRO A 322 -12.85 7.34 -11.11
N ALA A 323 -13.54 7.29 -12.25
CA ALA A 323 -14.04 8.45 -12.95
C ALA A 323 -15.55 8.37 -13.20
N VAL A 324 -16.27 9.49 -13.12
CA VAL A 324 -17.66 9.59 -13.47
C VAL A 324 -17.80 10.15 -14.89
N GLU A 325 -18.45 9.40 -15.75
CA GLU A 325 -18.79 9.79 -17.11
C GLU A 325 -20.23 10.29 -17.11
N ASP A 326 -20.45 11.53 -17.57
CA ASP A 326 -21.77 12.12 -17.67
C ASP A 326 -22.38 11.81 -19.03
N ARG A 327 -23.48 11.03 -19.03
CA ARG A 327 -24.30 10.70 -20.19
C ARG A 327 -25.76 11.08 -19.97
N LEU A 328 -26.01 12.08 -19.10
CA LEU A 328 -27.38 12.49 -18.78
C LEU A 328 -28.13 13.00 -20.01
N ALA A 329 -27.47 13.77 -20.87
CA ALA A 329 -28.11 14.36 -22.06
C ALA A 329 -28.46 13.32 -23.13
N GLU A 330 -27.64 12.27 -23.27
CA GLU A 330 -27.76 11.27 -24.33
C GLU A 330 -28.56 10.03 -23.89
N GLU A 331 -28.28 9.53 -22.70
CA GLU A 331 -28.80 8.25 -22.20
C GLU A 331 -29.58 8.39 -20.89
N GLY A 332 -29.64 9.58 -20.29
CA GLY A 332 -30.31 9.82 -19.01
C GLY A 332 -29.64 9.17 -17.81
N LEU A 333 -28.32 8.89 -17.89
CA LEU A 333 -27.58 8.20 -16.84
C LEU A 333 -26.17 8.74 -16.64
N LEU A 334 -25.60 8.43 -15.47
CA LEU A 334 -24.20 8.62 -15.14
C LEU A 334 -23.52 7.25 -15.08
N VAL A 335 -22.28 7.15 -15.56
CA VAL A 335 -21.50 5.91 -15.49
C VAL A 335 -20.30 6.12 -14.61
N TRP A 336 -20.17 5.35 -13.54
CA TRP A 336 -18.96 5.36 -12.72
C TRP A 336 -18.04 4.26 -13.18
N ARG A 337 -16.87 4.64 -13.71
CA ARG A 337 -15.88 3.72 -14.24
C ARG A 337 -14.77 3.50 -13.21
N ILE A 338 -14.52 2.25 -12.87
CA ILE A 338 -13.50 1.82 -11.91
C ILE A 338 -12.60 0.83 -12.63
N GLY A 339 -11.32 1.21 -12.82
CA GLY A 339 -10.33 0.32 -13.45
C GLY A 339 -9.97 -0.83 -12.51
N LEU A 340 -10.18 -2.05 -12.97
CA LEU A 340 -9.91 -3.30 -12.25
C LEU A 340 -9.23 -4.30 -13.19
N PRO A 341 -7.99 -4.02 -13.66
CA PRO A 341 -7.27 -4.90 -14.58
C PRO A 341 -7.09 -6.28 -13.96
N GLY A 342 -7.40 -7.33 -14.72
CA GLY A 342 -7.34 -8.70 -14.25
C GLY A 342 -8.53 -9.19 -13.43
N ALA A 343 -9.53 -8.34 -13.15
CA ALA A 343 -10.74 -8.78 -12.45
C ALA A 343 -11.57 -9.74 -13.31
N ASP A 344 -12.06 -10.81 -12.71
CA ASP A 344 -13.05 -11.71 -13.29
C ASP A 344 -14.45 -11.37 -12.75
N ARG A 345 -15.46 -11.50 -13.60
CA ARG A 345 -16.86 -11.30 -13.21
C ARG A 345 -17.32 -12.28 -12.14
N ALA A 346 -16.78 -13.50 -12.13
CA ALA A 346 -17.11 -14.52 -11.15
C ALA A 346 -16.62 -14.18 -9.74
N ASP A 347 -15.50 -13.41 -9.64
CA ASP A 347 -14.92 -12.97 -8.39
C ASP A 347 -15.48 -11.61 -7.89
N LEU A 348 -16.33 -10.93 -8.72
CA LEU A 348 -16.82 -9.59 -8.43
C LEU A 348 -18.06 -9.61 -7.54
N ASP A 349 -17.98 -8.94 -6.40
CA ASP A 349 -19.11 -8.62 -5.51
C ASP A 349 -19.34 -7.12 -5.45
N LEU A 350 -20.60 -6.69 -5.61
CA LEU A 350 -20.97 -5.28 -5.69
C LEU A 350 -22.21 -4.98 -4.87
N VAL A 351 -22.07 -4.17 -3.83
CA VAL A 351 -23.18 -3.81 -2.95
C VAL A 351 -23.21 -2.30 -2.70
N ARG A 352 -24.35 -1.65 -2.98
CA ARG A 352 -24.58 -0.27 -2.56
C ARG A 352 -25.15 -0.21 -1.15
N ARG A 353 -24.60 0.66 -0.30
CA ARG A 353 -25.10 0.97 1.05
C ARG A 353 -25.19 2.49 1.24
N GLY A 354 -26.37 3.05 1.06
CA GLY A 354 -26.53 4.50 1.15
C GLY A 354 -25.62 5.24 0.17
N ASP A 355 -24.72 6.05 0.70
CA ASP A 355 -23.76 6.88 -0.05
C ASP A 355 -22.42 6.16 -0.33
N GLU A 356 -22.39 4.85 -0.19
CA GLU A 356 -21.18 4.05 -0.38
C GLU A 356 -21.45 2.90 -1.37
N LEU A 357 -20.39 2.55 -2.14
CA LEU A 357 -20.35 1.36 -2.97
C LEU A 357 -19.28 0.42 -2.42
N VAL A 358 -19.67 -0.78 -2.03
CA VAL A 358 -18.75 -1.84 -1.62
C VAL A 358 -18.39 -2.63 -2.87
N VAL A 359 -17.11 -2.68 -3.21
CA VAL A 359 -16.57 -3.45 -4.32
C VAL A 359 -15.69 -4.54 -3.76
N GLY A 360 -15.99 -5.80 -4.06
CA GLY A 360 -15.23 -6.98 -3.70
C GLY A 360 -14.67 -7.67 -4.93
N ILE A 361 -13.45 -8.20 -4.86
CA ILE A 361 -12.83 -9.04 -5.88
C ILE A 361 -12.15 -10.20 -5.15
N GLY A 362 -12.77 -11.36 -5.16
CA GLY A 362 -12.32 -12.50 -4.39
C GLY A 362 -12.20 -12.16 -2.90
N ALA A 363 -10.99 -12.24 -2.36
CA ALA A 363 -10.72 -11.92 -0.96
C ALA A 363 -10.56 -10.41 -0.67
N TYR A 364 -10.42 -9.57 -1.70
CA TYR A 364 -10.16 -8.14 -1.55
C TYR A 364 -11.44 -7.33 -1.57
N ARG A 365 -11.53 -6.32 -0.70
CA ARG A 365 -12.72 -5.48 -0.59
C ARG A 365 -12.35 -4.03 -0.32
N ARG A 366 -13.00 -3.12 -1.02
CA ARG A 366 -12.93 -1.68 -0.75
C ARG A 366 -14.32 -1.07 -0.68
N ILE A 367 -14.49 -0.07 0.17
CA ILE A 367 -15.71 0.73 0.28
C ILE A 367 -15.41 2.11 -0.28
N LEU A 368 -16.06 2.43 -1.38
CA LEU A 368 -15.88 3.68 -2.10
C LEU A 368 -17.03 4.63 -1.75
N ALA A 369 -16.72 5.85 -1.30
CA ALA A 369 -17.74 6.89 -1.14
C ALA A 369 -18.23 7.34 -2.51
N LEU A 370 -19.55 7.40 -2.69
CA LEU A 370 -20.14 7.89 -3.92
C LEU A 370 -19.85 9.38 -4.11
N PRO A 371 -19.38 9.81 -5.30
CA PRO A 371 -19.36 11.21 -5.70
C PRO A 371 -20.73 11.88 -5.46
N SER A 372 -20.73 13.18 -5.19
CA SER A 372 -21.92 13.92 -4.78
C SER A 372 -23.11 13.77 -5.77
N ALA A 373 -22.83 13.74 -7.07
CA ALA A 373 -23.84 13.52 -8.09
C ALA A 373 -24.49 12.13 -7.96
N LEU A 374 -23.70 11.08 -7.74
CA LEU A 374 -24.17 9.70 -7.68
C LEU A 374 -24.97 9.37 -6.40
N ARG A 375 -24.83 10.17 -5.33
CA ARG A 375 -25.63 10.00 -4.10
C ARG A 375 -27.12 10.24 -4.35
N ARG A 376 -27.45 11.06 -5.35
CA ARG A 376 -28.83 11.39 -5.75
C ARG A 376 -29.38 10.50 -6.89
N CYS A 377 -28.69 9.40 -7.15
CA CYS A 377 -29.04 8.46 -8.20
C CYS A 377 -29.31 7.06 -7.62
N THR A 378 -30.04 6.23 -8.35
CA THR A 378 -30.18 4.79 -8.10
C THR A 378 -29.27 4.00 -9.01
N VAL A 379 -28.74 2.86 -8.54
CA VAL A 379 -27.97 1.93 -9.38
C VAL A 379 -28.93 1.16 -10.27
N THR A 380 -28.73 1.23 -11.58
CA THR A 380 -29.57 0.53 -12.57
C THR A 380 -28.87 -0.64 -13.24
N GLY A 381 -27.57 -0.80 -13.02
CA GLY A 381 -26.80 -1.94 -13.51
C GLY A 381 -25.30 -1.77 -13.35
N ALA A 382 -24.58 -2.87 -13.52
CA ALA A 382 -23.13 -2.89 -13.55
C ALA A 382 -22.64 -3.89 -14.60
N ALA A 383 -21.51 -3.58 -15.24
CA ALA A 383 -20.84 -4.45 -16.19
C ALA A 383 -19.34 -4.38 -16.00
N LEU A 384 -18.67 -5.53 -16.09
CA LEU A 384 -17.22 -5.63 -16.13
C LEU A 384 -16.82 -6.05 -17.54
N ALA A 385 -16.03 -5.21 -18.22
CA ALA A 385 -15.49 -5.47 -19.54
C ALA A 385 -14.08 -4.86 -19.63
N ASP A 386 -13.14 -5.57 -20.23
CA ASP A 386 -11.76 -5.13 -20.48
C ASP A 386 -11.08 -4.56 -19.22
N GLY A 387 -11.29 -5.21 -18.07
CA GLY A 387 -10.73 -4.78 -16.80
C GLY A 387 -11.30 -3.45 -16.27
N VAL A 388 -12.48 -3.02 -16.74
CA VAL A 388 -13.18 -1.82 -16.26
C VAL A 388 -14.56 -2.18 -15.76
N LEU A 389 -14.82 -1.91 -14.48
CA LEU A 389 -16.15 -1.97 -13.90
C LEU A 389 -16.88 -0.66 -14.19
N ALA A 390 -17.96 -0.74 -14.97
CA ALA A 390 -18.86 0.37 -15.28
C ALA A 390 -20.16 0.20 -14.48
N VAL A 391 -20.39 1.06 -13.49
CA VAL A 391 -21.61 1.08 -12.68
C VAL A 391 -22.51 2.21 -13.18
N ARG A 392 -23.75 1.87 -13.59
CA ARG A 392 -24.73 2.81 -14.16
C ARG A 392 -25.66 3.33 -13.07
N PHE A 393 -25.85 4.63 -13.10
CA PHE A 393 -26.68 5.36 -12.15
C PHE A 393 -27.70 6.21 -12.89
N THR A 394 -28.97 6.09 -12.51
CA THR A 394 -30.04 6.94 -13.03
C THR A 394 -30.48 7.92 -11.94
N PRO A 395 -30.72 9.21 -12.26
CA PRO A 395 -31.23 10.19 -11.31
C PRO A 395 -32.48 9.69 -10.57
N ASP A 396 -32.46 9.82 -9.24
CA ASP A 396 -33.67 9.54 -8.43
C ASP A 396 -34.62 10.74 -8.51
N PRO A 397 -35.85 10.60 -9.03
CA PRO A 397 -36.76 11.71 -9.17
C PRO A 397 -37.13 12.43 -7.86
N ALA A 398 -36.95 11.75 -6.71
CA ALA A 398 -37.19 12.31 -5.39
C ALA A 398 -36.01 13.17 -4.85
N LEU A 399 -34.78 12.89 -5.33
CA LEU A 399 -33.57 13.49 -4.81
C LEU A 399 -32.83 14.39 -5.84
N TRP A 400 -33.16 14.22 -7.13
CA TRP A 400 -32.54 14.99 -8.20
C TRP A 400 -33.12 16.40 -8.27
N PRO A 401 -32.28 17.46 -8.37
CA PRO A 401 -32.79 18.82 -8.51
C PRO A 401 -33.65 18.94 -9.75
N ARG A 402 -34.87 19.51 -9.58
CA ARG A 402 -35.68 19.92 -10.71
C ARG A 402 -35.07 21.22 -11.23
N GLY A 403 -34.63 21.22 -12.49
CA GLY A 403 -34.12 22.41 -13.17
C GLY A 403 -35.20 23.49 -13.30
#